data_8714d7a9313107092a2cd9cdbf306344
#
_entry.id   8714d7a9313107092a2cd9cdbf306344
#
_cell.length_a   1.000
_cell.length_b   1.000
_cell.length_c   1.000
_cell.angle_alpha   90.00
_cell.angle_beta   90.00
_cell.angle_gamma   90.00
#
_symmetry.space_group_name_H-M   'P 1'
#
loop_
_entity.id
_entity.type
_entity.pdbx_description
1 polymer ?
#
loop_
_entity_poly.entity_id
_entity_poly.type
_entity_poly.pdbx_seq_one_letter_code
_entity_poly.pdbx_strand_id
1 'polypeptide(L)'
;MATLRELIEATEKQIARNETFTEFLSLEHIKPLDDCILGNAPQNREKNRYRDIIPYDGTRVPLGERQGYINASYIRILNSGEEYVYIATQGPLPGTTEDFWQMVWENKSNVIAMMTKEIENGLIKCHRYWPMSRNKPLELQDYVIVLEDYQILETFTIRKFKMVKKDTGKRCISSLGSDRDSGRKKKDKKCKAELKRPGSVHFVHQIQFINWPDHGIPTSFDAFVRYIRYMKKIHETGPIIAHCSAGIGRTGVLLCVDVVLRALEKDFEFNIKNIVTQMREQRFGMIQTKEQYHFCYEVVVYVLRKILTSTPGSTE
;
A
#
# COMPACT_ATOMS: atom_id res chain seq x y z
N MET A 1 -25.09 8.52 -21.19
CA MET A 1 -23.64 8.50 -20.98
C MET A 1 -22.98 9.30 -22.08
N ALA A 2 -21.98 10.13 -21.75
CA ALA A 2 -21.17 10.80 -22.76
C ALA A 2 -20.45 9.74 -23.62
N THR A 3 -20.32 9.98 -24.91
CA THR A 3 -19.54 9.10 -25.77
C THR A 3 -18.08 9.13 -25.35
N LEU A 4 -17.31 8.11 -25.68
CA LEU A 4 -15.87 8.06 -25.40
C LEU A 4 -15.12 9.28 -25.97
N ARG A 5 -15.54 9.74 -27.15
CA ARG A 5 -14.98 10.95 -27.79
C ARG A 5 -15.30 12.22 -27.00
N GLU A 6 -16.55 12.39 -26.57
CA GLU A 6 -16.94 13.54 -25.75
C GLU A 6 -16.19 13.59 -24.41
N LEU A 7 -15.95 12.43 -23.79
CA LEU A 7 -15.18 12.35 -22.55
C LEU A 7 -13.71 12.73 -22.76
N ILE A 8 -13.09 12.26 -23.86
CA ILE A 8 -11.73 12.66 -24.25
C ILE A 8 -11.65 14.17 -24.45
N GLU A 9 -12.53 14.74 -25.29
CA GLU A 9 -12.54 16.17 -25.61
C GLU A 9 -12.76 17.04 -24.36
N ALA A 10 -13.68 16.65 -23.48
CA ALA A 10 -13.93 17.36 -22.23
C ALA A 10 -12.69 17.36 -21.32
N THR A 11 -12.04 16.20 -21.17
CA THR A 11 -10.86 16.06 -20.32
C THR A 11 -9.66 16.83 -20.89
N GLU A 12 -9.43 16.74 -22.20
CA GLU A 12 -8.38 17.49 -22.89
C GLU A 12 -8.57 19.00 -22.78
N LYS A 13 -9.82 19.47 -22.88
CA LYS A 13 -10.15 20.89 -22.72
C LYS A 13 -9.87 21.38 -21.30
N GLN A 14 -10.18 20.56 -20.28
CA GLN A 14 -9.89 20.85 -18.90
C GLN A 14 -8.37 20.93 -18.66
N ILE A 15 -7.59 20.02 -19.24
CA ILE A 15 -6.13 20.02 -19.22
C ILE A 15 -5.58 21.30 -19.90
N ALA A 16 -6.02 21.59 -21.12
CA ALA A 16 -5.53 22.72 -21.91
C ALA A 16 -5.80 24.08 -21.26
N ARG A 17 -6.88 24.19 -20.47
CA ARG A 17 -7.24 25.41 -19.74
C ARG A 17 -6.60 25.51 -18.35
N ASN A 18 -5.74 24.56 -17.98
CA ASN A 18 -5.16 24.46 -16.62
C ASN A 18 -6.21 24.41 -15.50
N GLU A 19 -7.43 23.98 -15.81
CA GLU A 19 -8.51 23.86 -14.80
C GLU A 19 -8.16 22.85 -13.71
N THR A 20 -7.37 21.81 -14.04
CA THR A 20 -6.84 20.82 -13.10
C THR A 20 -5.99 21.45 -12.00
N PHE A 21 -5.21 22.50 -12.29
CA PHE A 21 -4.40 23.17 -11.28
C PHE A 21 -5.26 24.01 -10.31
N THR A 22 -6.28 24.67 -10.85
CA THR A 22 -7.24 25.43 -10.02
C THR A 22 -8.06 24.48 -9.15
N GLU A 23 -8.46 23.34 -9.72
CA GLU A 23 -9.20 22.31 -9.01
C GLU A 23 -8.36 21.71 -7.88
N PHE A 24 -7.06 21.44 -8.11
CA PHE A 24 -6.15 20.97 -7.08
C PHE A 24 -6.07 21.91 -5.88
N LEU A 25 -5.99 23.23 -6.11
CA LEU A 25 -5.95 24.22 -5.03
C LEU A 25 -7.23 24.18 -4.18
N SER A 26 -8.36 23.86 -4.76
CA SER A 26 -9.62 23.71 -4.01
C SER A 26 -9.64 22.51 -3.04
N LEU A 27 -8.63 21.63 -3.10
CA LEU A 27 -8.50 20.45 -2.25
C LEU A 27 -7.61 20.66 -1.03
N GLU A 28 -7.01 21.85 -0.83
CA GLU A 28 -5.97 22.07 0.19
C GLU A 28 -6.46 21.93 1.65
N HIS A 29 -7.70 22.23 1.94
CA HIS A 29 -8.22 22.32 3.32
C HIS A 29 -9.42 21.40 3.60
N ILE A 30 -9.37 20.16 3.10
CA ILE A 30 -10.51 19.24 3.27
C ILE A 30 -10.70 18.79 4.71
N LYS A 31 -9.59 18.52 5.45
CA LYS A 31 -9.63 18.12 6.85
C LYS A 31 -8.43 18.67 7.62
N PRO A 32 -8.64 19.25 8.83
CA PRO A 32 -7.55 19.76 9.65
C PRO A 32 -6.69 18.64 10.25
N LEU A 33 -5.47 19.00 10.72
CA LEU A 33 -4.49 18.06 11.30
C LEU A 33 -4.68 17.80 12.80
N ASP A 34 -5.66 18.39 13.45
CA ASP A 34 -5.94 18.27 14.87
C ASP A 34 -6.41 16.86 15.31
N ASP A 35 -6.72 16.00 14.35
CA ASP A 35 -7.15 14.60 14.51
C ASP A 35 -6.00 13.57 14.43
N CYS A 36 -4.74 14.01 14.63
CA CYS A 36 -3.54 13.17 14.51
C CYS A 36 -2.82 13.01 15.87
N ILE A 37 -3.54 12.69 16.95
CA ILE A 37 -3.04 12.69 18.32
C ILE A 37 -2.06 11.55 18.57
N LEU A 38 -2.42 10.32 18.18
CA LEU A 38 -1.62 9.12 18.43
C LEU A 38 -0.27 9.16 17.72
N GLY A 39 -0.23 9.57 16.46
CA GLY A 39 1.02 9.66 15.71
C GLY A 39 1.97 10.74 16.25
N ASN A 40 1.44 11.77 16.87
CA ASN A 40 2.22 12.84 17.51
C ASN A 40 2.64 12.49 18.95
N ALA A 41 2.14 11.42 19.53
CA ALA A 41 2.51 11.01 20.88
C ALA A 41 4.02 10.72 20.97
N PRO A 42 4.70 11.10 22.08
CA PRO A 42 6.16 10.98 22.21
C PRO A 42 6.71 9.59 21.84
N GLN A 43 6.03 8.54 22.26
CA GLN A 43 6.43 7.14 22.00
C GLN A 43 6.32 6.73 20.51
N ASN A 44 5.58 7.47 19.68
CA ASN A 44 5.35 7.16 18.28
C ASN A 44 6.14 8.03 17.32
N ARG A 45 6.79 9.09 17.80
CA ARG A 45 7.52 10.06 16.95
C ARG A 45 8.60 9.41 16.12
N GLU A 46 9.36 8.48 16.69
CA GLU A 46 10.44 7.75 16.00
C GLU A 46 9.91 6.77 14.93
N LYS A 47 8.61 6.48 14.95
CA LYS A 47 7.94 5.64 13.95
C LYS A 47 7.48 6.42 12.71
N ASN A 48 7.60 7.73 12.70
CA ASN A 48 7.24 8.60 11.59
C ASN A 48 8.47 9.02 10.80
N ARG A 49 8.47 8.76 9.50
CA ARG A 49 9.54 9.20 8.60
C ARG A 49 9.59 10.71 8.45
N TYR A 50 8.42 11.34 8.40
CA TYR A 50 8.24 12.78 8.30
C TYR A 50 7.34 13.24 9.44
N ARG A 51 7.74 14.30 10.14
CA ARG A 51 7.04 14.81 11.33
C ARG A 51 5.70 15.47 11.03
N ASP A 52 5.54 15.95 9.81
CA ASP A 52 4.36 16.65 9.30
C ASP A 52 3.39 15.72 8.54
N ILE A 53 3.74 14.46 8.33
CA ILE A 53 2.89 13.47 7.65
C ILE A 53 2.47 12.39 8.64
N ILE A 54 1.34 12.61 9.27
CA ILE A 54 0.80 11.76 10.34
C ILE A 54 -0.59 11.25 9.96
N PRO A 55 -0.93 9.97 10.21
CA PRO A 55 -2.27 9.46 9.95
C PRO A 55 -3.29 10.05 10.91
N TYR A 56 -4.51 10.28 10.44
CA TYR A 56 -5.65 10.60 11.30
C TYR A 56 -5.97 9.42 12.23
N ASP A 57 -6.31 9.70 13.47
CA ASP A 57 -6.61 8.67 14.47
C ASP A 57 -7.79 7.79 14.06
N GLY A 58 -8.81 8.37 13.42
CA GLY A 58 -10.03 7.67 13.01
C GLY A 58 -9.86 6.72 11.80
N THR A 59 -8.81 6.90 11.02
CA THR A 59 -8.57 6.12 9.78
C THR A 59 -7.24 5.38 9.78
N ARG A 60 -6.42 5.53 10.82
CA ARG A 60 -5.16 4.83 10.96
C ARG A 60 -5.35 3.31 10.99
N VAL A 61 -4.34 2.57 10.59
CA VAL A 61 -4.30 1.11 10.71
C VAL A 61 -3.78 0.76 12.10
N PRO A 62 -4.59 0.15 12.98
CA PRO A 62 -4.14 -0.33 14.29
C PRO A 62 -3.36 -1.63 14.15
N LEU A 63 -2.45 -1.91 15.09
CA LEU A 63 -1.68 -3.15 15.14
C LEU A 63 -1.99 -3.95 16.41
N GLY A 64 -2.41 -5.21 16.22
CA GLY A 64 -2.68 -6.15 17.29
C GLY A 64 -3.83 -5.75 18.23
N GLU A 65 -4.02 -6.54 19.26
CA GLU A 65 -5.09 -6.33 20.25
C GLU A 65 -4.92 -5.02 21.05
N ARG A 66 -3.67 -4.58 21.22
CA ARG A 66 -3.34 -3.35 21.97
C ARG A 66 -3.44 -2.08 21.14
N GLN A 67 -3.95 -2.17 19.90
CA GLN A 67 -4.12 -1.04 18.99
C GLN A 67 -2.81 -0.25 18.76
N GLY A 68 -1.69 -0.97 18.56
CA GLY A 68 -0.36 -0.40 18.31
C GLY A 68 -0.34 0.57 17.13
N TYR A 69 0.76 1.32 16.98
CA TYR A 69 0.89 2.39 16.01
C TYR A 69 1.82 2.03 14.84
N ILE A 70 1.35 2.33 13.66
CA ILE A 70 2.12 2.45 12.41
C ILE A 70 1.62 3.67 11.64
N ASN A 71 2.52 4.36 10.91
CA ASN A 71 2.13 5.45 10.02
C ASN A 71 1.50 4.89 8.74
N ALA A 72 0.25 4.52 8.84
CA ALA A 72 -0.57 3.93 7.79
C ALA A 72 -2.04 4.29 7.99
N SER A 73 -2.77 4.44 6.90
CA SER A 73 -4.20 4.78 6.89
C SER A 73 -4.98 3.84 5.99
N TYR A 74 -6.15 3.40 6.41
CA TYR A 74 -7.13 2.83 5.51
C TYR A 74 -7.65 3.91 4.57
N ILE A 75 -7.72 3.59 3.30
CA ILE A 75 -8.29 4.44 2.25
C ILE A 75 -9.42 3.66 1.59
N ARG A 76 -10.64 4.12 1.81
CA ARG A 76 -11.86 3.57 1.21
C ARG A 76 -12.41 4.58 0.21
N ILE A 77 -12.55 4.17 -1.03
CA ILE A 77 -13.03 5.02 -2.12
C ILE A 77 -14.30 4.41 -2.65
N LEU A 78 -15.40 5.15 -2.53
CA LEU A 78 -16.68 4.78 -3.12
C LEU A 78 -16.79 5.43 -4.50
N ASN A 79 -16.97 4.61 -5.54
CA ASN A 79 -17.23 5.08 -6.90
C ASN A 79 -18.31 4.24 -7.57
N SER A 80 -19.36 4.88 -8.05
CA SER A 80 -20.49 4.21 -8.74
C SER A 80 -21.07 3.01 -7.98
N GLY A 81 -21.18 3.11 -6.64
CA GLY A 81 -21.74 2.06 -5.78
C GLY A 81 -20.75 0.95 -5.38
N GLU A 82 -19.52 0.98 -5.88
CA GLU A 82 -18.47 0.05 -5.47
C GLU A 82 -17.47 0.70 -4.51
N GLU A 83 -17.08 -0.03 -3.47
CA GLU A 83 -16.07 0.39 -2.52
C GLU A 83 -14.72 -0.28 -2.84
N TYR A 84 -13.68 0.53 -2.99
CA TYR A 84 -12.29 0.08 -3.15
C TYR A 84 -11.52 0.37 -1.88
N VAL A 85 -10.86 -0.65 -1.32
CA VAL A 85 -10.15 -0.56 -0.04
C VAL A 85 -8.66 -0.74 -0.24
N TYR A 86 -7.90 0.22 0.26
CA TYR A 86 -6.43 0.24 0.24
C TYR A 86 -5.89 0.56 1.62
N ILE A 87 -4.60 0.33 1.80
CA ILE A 87 -3.80 0.92 2.87
C ILE A 87 -2.74 1.81 2.24
N ALA A 88 -2.72 3.08 2.60
CA ALA A 88 -1.66 4.01 2.25
C ALA A 88 -0.71 4.18 3.44
N THR A 89 0.58 3.93 3.22
CA THR A 89 1.58 3.96 4.29
C THR A 89 2.89 4.59 3.83
N GLN A 90 3.68 5.07 4.78
CA GLN A 90 5.04 5.53 4.50
C GLN A 90 5.96 4.37 4.12
N GLY A 91 7.07 4.67 3.45
CA GLY A 91 8.16 3.71 3.30
C GLY A 91 8.70 3.31 4.68
N PRO A 92 8.76 2.01 5.03
CA PRO A 92 9.23 1.54 6.31
C PRO A 92 10.58 2.12 6.73
N LEU A 93 10.73 2.35 8.03
CA LEU A 93 11.98 2.68 8.70
C LEU A 93 12.62 1.40 9.24
N PRO A 94 13.92 1.41 9.60
CA PRO A 94 14.55 0.28 10.27
C PRO A 94 13.75 -0.20 11.48
N GLY A 95 13.27 0.72 12.32
CA GLY A 95 12.50 0.44 13.53
C GLY A 95 11.03 0.08 13.31
N THR A 96 10.49 0.19 12.09
CA THR A 96 9.08 -0.12 11.79
C THR A 96 8.90 -1.32 10.85
N THR A 97 9.96 -2.05 10.57
CA THR A 97 9.92 -3.22 9.68
C THR A 97 9.02 -4.32 10.23
N GLU A 98 9.11 -4.62 11.53
CA GLU A 98 8.23 -5.59 12.21
C GLU A 98 6.76 -5.13 12.15
N ASP A 99 6.50 -3.88 12.50
CA ASP A 99 5.16 -3.26 12.46
C ASP A 99 4.55 -3.36 11.05
N PHE A 100 5.36 -3.15 10.01
CA PHE A 100 4.91 -3.23 8.62
C PHE A 100 4.46 -4.65 8.25
N TRP A 101 5.23 -5.67 8.55
CA TRP A 101 4.87 -7.06 8.25
C TRP A 101 3.72 -7.56 9.12
N GLN A 102 3.61 -7.10 10.37
CA GLN A 102 2.43 -7.35 11.20
C GLN A 102 1.16 -6.77 10.54
N MET A 103 1.22 -5.56 10.01
CA MET A 103 0.12 -4.94 9.26
C MET A 103 -0.27 -5.78 8.03
N VAL A 104 0.70 -6.26 7.27
CA VAL A 104 0.46 -7.15 6.10
C VAL A 104 -0.27 -8.41 6.53
N TRP A 105 0.20 -9.04 7.60
CA TRP A 105 -0.37 -10.28 8.12
C TRP A 105 -1.81 -10.10 8.62
N GLU A 106 -2.03 -9.12 9.49
CA GLU A 106 -3.33 -8.89 10.14
C GLU A 106 -4.41 -8.49 9.13
N ASN A 107 -4.04 -7.74 8.08
CA ASN A 107 -4.96 -7.35 7.01
C ASN A 107 -5.09 -8.41 5.90
N LYS A 108 -4.36 -9.52 5.97
CA LYS A 108 -4.35 -10.57 4.93
C LYS A 108 -4.06 -10.00 3.53
N SER A 109 -3.25 -8.96 3.47
CA SER A 109 -2.88 -8.31 2.20
C SER A 109 -1.92 -9.18 1.42
N ASN A 110 -2.24 -9.47 0.16
CA ASN A 110 -1.35 -10.25 -0.70
C ASN A 110 -0.57 -9.41 -1.71
N VAL A 111 -0.79 -8.09 -1.76
CA VAL A 111 -0.09 -7.16 -2.65
C VAL A 111 0.46 -5.96 -1.90
N ILE A 112 1.75 -5.69 -2.12
CA ILE A 112 2.44 -4.46 -1.71
C ILE A 112 2.86 -3.72 -2.99
N ALA A 113 2.33 -2.52 -3.19
CA ALA A 113 2.66 -1.63 -4.29
C ALA A 113 3.67 -0.56 -3.81
N MET A 114 4.92 -0.72 -4.17
CA MET A 114 6.01 0.18 -3.82
C MET A 114 6.29 1.16 -4.97
N MET A 115 6.11 2.45 -4.74
CA MET A 115 6.21 3.52 -5.75
C MET A 115 7.51 4.33 -5.66
N THR A 116 8.54 3.78 -5.06
CA THR A 116 9.82 4.46 -4.86
C THR A 116 10.98 3.48 -4.96
N LYS A 117 12.18 3.99 -5.23
CA LYS A 117 13.42 3.29 -4.98
C LYS A 117 13.76 3.38 -3.48
N GLU A 118 14.72 2.59 -3.02
CA GLU A 118 15.22 2.68 -1.64
C GLU A 118 15.96 4.00 -1.41
N ILE A 119 16.75 4.43 -2.40
CA ILE A 119 17.55 5.65 -2.39
C ILE A 119 17.26 6.43 -3.69
N GLU A 120 17.01 7.72 -3.55
CA GLU A 120 16.84 8.66 -4.65
C GLU A 120 17.65 9.93 -4.36
N ASN A 121 18.49 10.37 -5.31
CA ASN A 121 19.40 11.53 -5.16
C ASN A 121 20.24 11.49 -3.86
N GLY A 122 20.72 10.30 -3.47
CA GLY A 122 21.51 10.13 -2.25
C GLY A 122 20.71 10.13 -0.95
N LEU A 123 19.38 10.32 -1.01
CA LEU A 123 18.50 10.31 0.16
C LEU A 123 17.77 8.96 0.29
N ILE A 124 17.74 8.43 1.51
CA ILE A 124 16.99 7.21 1.82
C ILE A 124 15.50 7.54 1.80
N LYS A 125 14.77 6.95 0.86
CA LYS A 125 13.31 7.10 0.70
C LYS A 125 12.54 5.98 1.39
N CYS A 126 13.12 4.79 1.46
CA CYS A 126 12.52 3.62 2.07
C CYS A 126 13.62 2.69 2.59
N HIS A 127 13.50 2.23 3.83
CA HIS A 127 14.36 1.16 4.32
C HIS A 127 14.00 -0.15 3.65
N ARG A 128 15.00 -0.96 3.33
CA ARG A 128 14.74 -2.30 2.80
C ARG A 128 14.14 -3.19 3.88
N TYR A 129 12.86 -3.51 3.73
CA TYR A 129 12.09 -4.31 4.68
C TYR A 129 11.89 -5.77 4.23
N TRP A 130 12.58 -6.21 3.18
CA TRP A 130 12.47 -7.55 2.61
C TRP A 130 13.83 -8.26 2.55
N PRO A 131 13.86 -9.63 2.45
CA PRO A 131 15.09 -10.37 2.34
C PRO A 131 15.79 -10.11 1.00
N MET A 132 17.14 -10.03 1.02
CA MET A 132 17.94 -9.74 -0.16
C MET A 132 18.13 -10.95 -1.09
N SER A 133 18.04 -12.15 -0.56
CA SER A 133 18.27 -13.38 -1.31
C SER A 133 17.38 -14.51 -0.81
N ARG A 134 17.18 -15.53 -1.67
CA ARG A 134 16.41 -16.72 -1.33
C ARG A 134 17.01 -17.51 -0.17
N ASN A 135 18.34 -17.47 -0.03
CA ASN A 135 19.09 -18.26 0.96
C ASN A 135 19.21 -17.56 2.32
N LYS A 136 18.78 -16.30 2.44
CA LYS A 136 18.87 -15.53 3.68
C LYS A 136 17.51 -14.90 4.00
N PRO A 137 16.62 -15.64 4.67
CA PRO A 137 15.34 -15.08 5.13
C PRO A 137 15.53 -13.87 6.03
N LEU A 138 14.52 -13.00 6.07
CA LEU A 138 14.43 -11.92 7.04
C LEU A 138 13.75 -12.47 8.31
N GLU A 139 14.55 -12.59 9.37
CA GLU A 139 14.08 -13.02 10.67
C GLU A 139 13.60 -11.82 11.49
N LEU A 140 12.32 -11.80 11.81
CA LEU A 140 11.66 -10.83 12.68
C LEU A 140 11.26 -11.51 13.98
N GLN A 141 10.75 -10.76 14.97
CA GLN A 141 10.35 -11.32 16.26
C GLN A 141 9.26 -12.38 16.06
N ASP A 142 8.15 -12.02 15.40
CA ASP A 142 6.97 -12.88 15.25
C ASP A 142 6.85 -13.52 13.86
N TYR A 143 7.68 -13.11 12.89
CA TYR A 143 7.57 -13.54 11.49
C TYR A 143 8.91 -13.94 10.89
N VAL A 144 8.85 -14.78 9.87
CA VAL A 144 9.96 -15.06 8.95
C VAL A 144 9.48 -14.74 7.55
N ILE A 145 10.24 -13.92 6.83
CA ILE A 145 9.95 -13.54 5.46
C ILE A 145 10.98 -14.21 4.55
N VAL A 146 10.52 -15.02 3.62
CA VAL A 146 11.36 -15.74 2.65
C VAL A 146 11.10 -15.19 1.26
N LEU A 147 12.16 -14.84 0.54
CA LEU A 147 12.06 -14.51 -0.88
C LEU A 147 11.97 -15.81 -1.68
N GLU A 148 10.81 -16.10 -2.27
CA GLU A 148 10.60 -17.30 -3.09
C GLU A 148 11.00 -17.10 -4.53
N ASP A 149 10.59 -15.94 -5.10
CA ASP A 149 10.85 -15.61 -6.49
C ASP A 149 10.97 -14.11 -6.71
N TYR A 150 11.67 -13.71 -7.77
CA TYR A 150 11.71 -12.32 -8.22
C TYR A 150 11.91 -12.25 -9.73
N GLN A 151 11.38 -11.19 -10.31
CA GLN A 151 11.52 -10.87 -11.71
C GLN A 151 11.79 -9.39 -11.88
N ILE A 152 12.86 -9.05 -12.57
CA ILE A 152 13.23 -7.66 -12.89
C ILE A 152 12.74 -7.39 -14.32
N LEU A 153 11.80 -6.45 -14.44
CA LEU A 153 11.33 -5.93 -15.72
C LEU A 153 11.93 -4.54 -15.95
N GLU A 154 11.76 -4.02 -17.15
CA GLU A 154 12.30 -2.71 -17.52
C GLU A 154 11.81 -1.56 -16.62
N THR A 155 10.52 -1.60 -16.21
CA THR A 155 9.86 -0.50 -15.49
C THR A 155 9.48 -0.80 -14.06
N PHE A 156 9.43 -2.06 -13.68
CA PHE A 156 9.15 -2.49 -12.31
C PHE A 156 9.71 -3.86 -11.98
N THR A 157 9.95 -4.11 -10.71
CA THR A 157 10.43 -5.38 -10.18
C THR A 157 9.32 -6.07 -9.40
N ILE A 158 9.16 -7.37 -9.60
CA ILE A 158 8.20 -8.21 -8.90
C ILE A 158 8.98 -9.09 -7.94
N ARG A 159 8.54 -9.18 -6.67
CA ARG A 159 9.07 -10.12 -5.68
C ARG A 159 7.92 -10.90 -5.06
N LYS A 160 8.09 -12.20 -4.95
CA LYS A 160 7.15 -13.09 -4.26
C LYS A 160 7.74 -13.52 -2.93
N PHE A 161 7.03 -13.25 -1.86
CA PHE A 161 7.43 -13.64 -0.51
C PHE A 161 6.50 -14.70 0.07
N LYS A 162 7.10 -15.60 0.82
CA LYS A 162 6.42 -16.48 1.77
C LYS A 162 6.62 -15.93 3.16
N MET A 163 5.53 -15.55 3.80
CA MET A 163 5.51 -15.06 5.16
C MET A 163 5.05 -16.17 6.10
N VAL A 164 5.83 -16.45 7.13
CA VAL A 164 5.54 -17.49 8.13
C VAL A 164 5.43 -16.83 9.48
N LYS A 165 4.30 -17.02 10.17
CA LYS A 165 4.15 -16.59 11.56
C LYS A 165 4.79 -17.61 12.48
N LYS A 166 5.69 -17.16 13.35
CA LYS A 166 6.33 -18.01 14.37
C LYS A 166 5.30 -18.43 15.42
N ASP A 167 5.31 -19.70 15.81
CA ASP A 167 4.50 -20.19 16.90
C ASP A 167 5.15 -19.76 18.23
N THR A 168 4.83 -18.57 18.70
CA THR A 168 5.17 -18.11 20.04
C THR A 168 4.22 -18.80 21.01
N GLY A 169 4.50 -20.06 21.34
CA GLY A 169 3.69 -20.82 22.27
C GLY A 169 3.39 -19.96 23.51
N LYS A 170 2.16 -19.52 23.65
CA LYS A 170 1.66 -19.02 24.94
C LYS A 170 1.85 -20.18 25.91
N ARG A 171 2.88 -20.11 26.77
CA ARG A 171 2.95 -20.98 27.97
C ARG A 171 1.62 -20.76 28.68
N CYS A 172 0.73 -21.72 28.59
CA CYS A 172 -0.33 -21.84 29.55
C CYS A 172 0.35 -21.94 30.91
N ILE A 173 0.34 -20.85 31.65
CA ILE A 173 0.56 -20.89 33.09
C ILE A 173 -0.74 -21.49 33.64
N SER A 174 -0.80 -22.83 33.58
CA SER A 174 -1.76 -23.56 34.40
C SER A 174 -1.36 -23.32 35.85
N SER A 175 -2.25 -22.73 36.61
CA SER A 175 -2.24 -22.53 38.03
C SER A 175 -1.51 -23.68 38.76
N LEU A 176 -0.42 -23.34 39.45
CA LEU A 176 0.15 -24.17 40.50
C LEU A 176 -0.88 -24.28 41.65
N GLY A 177 -1.69 -25.30 41.56
CA GLY A 177 -2.35 -25.86 42.74
C GLY A 177 -1.28 -26.49 43.61
N SER A 178 -1.17 -25.98 44.84
CA SER A 178 -0.42 -26.59 45.93
C SER A 178 -1.00 -27.96 46.25
N ASP A 179 -0.23 -29.03 46.07
CA ASP A 179 -0.38 -30.20 46.87
C ASP A 179 1.00 -30.87 47.10
N ARG A 180 1.33 -31.01 48.36
CA ARG A 180 2.45 -31.78 48.92
C ARG A 180 2.13 -33.26 48.79
N ASP A 181 3.00 -34.09 48.32
CA ASP A 181 3.64 -35.18 49.08
C ASP A 181 4.12 -36.33 48.16
N SER A 182 5.15 -36.98 48.67
CA SER A 182 5.61 -38.36 48.44
C SER A 182 6.35 -38.69 47.12
N GLY A 183 7.59 -39.04 47.39
CA GLY A 183 8.61 -39.50 46.45
C GLY A 183 8.29 -40.81 45.72
N ARG A 184 8.81 -40.87 44.51
CA ARG A 184 9.35 -42.07 43.88
C ARG A 184 10.15 -41.75 42.63
N LYS A 185 11.39 -42.22 42.60
CA LYS A 185 12.26 -42.28 41.44
C LYS A 185 11.56 -42.99 40.27
N LYS A 186 11.54 -42.39 39.09
CA LYS A 186 11.50 -43.13 37.80
C LYS A 186 12.03 -42.31 36.65
N LYS A 187 13.12 -42.80 36.13
CA LYS A 187 13.58 -42.98 34.75
C LYS A 187 13.28 -41.87 33.73
N ASP A 188 14.39 -41.42 33.17
CA ASP A 188 14.55 -40.77 31.89
C ASP A 188 13.51 -41.22 30.85
N LYS A 189 12.62 -40.30 30.51
CA LYS A 189 11.90 -40.37 29.23
C LYS A 189 12.47 -39.27 28.31
N LYS A 190 13.19 -39.73 27.26
CA LYS A 190 13.52 -38.96 26.08
C LYS A 190 12.42 -37.95 25.77
N CYS A 191 12.74 -36.66 25.82
CA CYS A 191 11.96 -35.64 25.15
C CYS A 191 11.87 -36.02 23.66
N LYS A 192 10.74 -36.58 23.26
CA LYS A 192 10.37 -36.65 21.84
C LYS A 192 10.31 -35.20 21.39
N ALA A 193 11.12 -34.87 20.39
CA ALA A 193 11.02 -33.62 19.68
C ALA A 193 9.54 -33.46 19.25
N GLU A 194 8.82 -32.53 19.91
CA GLU A 194 7.51 -32.10 19.45
C GLU A 194 7.72 -31.57 18.04
N LEU A 195 7.13 -32.26 17.06
CA LEU A 195 7.00 -31.73 15.70
C LEU A 195 6.31 -30.37 15.84
N LYS A 196 7.08 -29.29 15.67
CA LYS A 196 6.53 -27.94 15.58
C LYS A 196 5.46 -27.99 14.49
N ARG A 197 4.22 -27.69 14.83
CA ARG A 197 3.15 -27.51 13.86
C ARG A 197 3.66 -26.49 12.83
N PRO A 198 3.49 -26.75 11.52
CA PRO A 198 3.90 -25.77 10.51
C PRO A 198 3.18 -24.47 10.84
N GLY A 199 3.94 -23.39 11.06
CA GLY A 199 3.39 -22.07 11.31
C GLY A 199 2.44 -21.66 10.17
N SER A 200 1.44 -20.85 10.50
CA SER A 200 0.55 -20.29 9.47
C SER A 200 1.36 -19.56 8.40
N VAL A 201 1.02 -19.78 7.13
CA VAL A 201 1.74 -19.25 5.97
C VAL A 201 0.85 -18.27 5.19
N HIS A 202 1.42 -17.18 4.70
CA HIS A 202 0.78 -16.23 3.82
C HIS A 202 1.72 -15.83 2.69
N PHE A 203 1.22 -15.75 1.46
CA PHE A 203 2.00 -15.34 0.30
C PHE A 203 1.70 -13.89 -0.06
N VAL A 204 2.78 -13.15 -0.37
CA VAL A 204 2.70 -11.70 -0.64
C VAL A 204 3.52 -11.39 -1.88
N HIS A 205 2.94 -10.62 -2.81
CA HIS A 205 3.66 -10.05 -3.94
C HIS A 205 3.98 -8.58 -3.66
N GLN A 206 5.25 -8.21 -3.79
CA GLN A 206 5.67 -6.82 -3.84
C GLN A 206 5.98 -6.47 -5.28
N ILE A 207 5.38 -5.39 -5.77
CA ILE A 207 5.68 -4.82 -7.07
C ILE A 207 6.25 -3.42 -6.87
N GLN A 208 7.52 -3.24 -7.26
CA GLN A 208 8.25 -2.00 -7.10
C GLN A 208 8.35 -1.28 -8.45
N PHE A 209 7.67 -0.14 -8.56
CA PHE A 209 7.79 0.74 -9.71
C PHE A 209 9.09 1.55 -9.62
N ILE A 210 9.99 1.37 -10.58
CA ILE A 210 11.33 1.95 -10.54
C ILE A 210 11.50 3.13 -11.51
N ASN A 211 10.47 3.43 -12.29
CA ASN A 211 10.53 4.41 -13.38
C ASN A 211 9.81 5.73 -13.05
N TRP A 212 9.80 6.11 -11.77
CA TRP A 212 9.33 7.41 -11.33
C TRP A 212 10.52 8.31 -11.05
N PRO A 213 10.72 9.41 -11.81
CA PRO A 213 11.84 10.32 -11.59
C PRO A 213 11.71 11.02 -10.24
N ASP A 214 12.84 11.39 -9.64
CA ASP A 214 12.92 11.89 -8.27
C ASP A 214 12.15 13.22 -8.03
N HIS A 215 12.07 14.05 -9.03
CA HIS A 215 11.22 15.25 -9.03
C HIS A 215 10.34 15.18 -10.26
N GLY A 216 9.03 15.03 -10.09
CA GLY A 216 8.10 15.06 -11.21
C GLY A 216 7.11 13.90 -11.26
N ILE A 217 6.80 13.49 -12.45
CA ILE A 217 5.80 12.49 -12.82
C ILE A 217 6.46 11.41 -13.70
N PRO A 218 5.88 10.21 -13.83
CA PRO A 218 6.38 9.20 -14.75
C PRO A 218 6.42 9.71 -16.18
N THR A 219 7.48 9.37 -16.89
CA THR A 219 7.65 9.77 -18.30
C THR A 219 6.87 8.90 -19.29
N SER A 220 6.43 7.71 -18.85
CA SER A 220 5.68 6.75 -19.66
C SER A 220 4.36 6.41 -19.01
N PHE A 221 3.27 6.87 -19.62
CA PHE A 221 1.90 6.47 -19.24
C PHE A 221 1.69 4.97 -19.40
N ASP A 222 2.23 4.37 -20.47
CA ASP A 222 2.09 2.95 -20.75
C ASP A 222 2.72 2.07 -19.66
N ALA A 223 3.91 2.43 -19.22
CA ALA A 223 4.58 1.73 -18.12
C ALA A 223 3.77 1.78 -16.82
N PHE A 224 3.21 2.94 -16.50
CA PHE A 224 2.40 3.14 -15.30
C PHE A 224 1.07 2.36 -15.37
N VAL A 225 0.39 2.41 -16.51
CA VAL A 225 -0.86 1.67 -16.73
C VAL A 225 -0.62 0.15 -16.69
N ARG A 226 0.48 -0.35 -17.30
CA ARG A 226 0.86 -1.78 -17.22
C ARG A 226 1.12 -2.22 -15.79
N TYR A 227 1.80 -1.39 -15.00
CA TYR A 227 2.02 -1.65 -13.58
C TYR A 227 0.70 -1.81 -12.81
N ILE A 228 -0.24 -0.88 -12.99
CA ILE A 228 -1.55 -0.92 -12.33
C ILE A 228 -2.35 -2.16 -12.76
N ARG A 229 -2.38 -2.48 -14.04
CA ARG A 229 -3.05 -3.69 -14.54
C ARG A 229 -2.46 -4.97 -13.97
N TYR A 230 -1.13 -5.03 -13.85
CA TYR A 230 -0.46 -6.16 -13.22
C TYR A 230 -0.81 -6.25 -11.73
N MET A 231 -0.75 -5.15 -11.00
CA MET A 231 -1.15 -5.04 -9.59
C MET A 231 -2.57 -5.59 -9.37
N LYS A 232 -3.52 -5.17 -10.20
CA LYS A 232 -4.90 -5.64 -10.16
C LYS A 232 -5.00 -7.14 -10.44
N LYS A 233 -4.25 -7.66 -11.42
CA LYS A 233 -4.28 -9.07 -11.83
C LYS A 233 -3.83 -10.02 -10.71
N ILE A 234 -2.86 -9.62 -9.89
CA ILE A 234 -2.31 -10.44 -8.80
C ILE A 234 -3.00 -10.22 -7.45
N HIS A 235 -3.90 -9.23 -7.36
CA HIS A 235 -4.63 -8.94 -6.14
C HIS A 235 -5.73 -9.96 -5.90
N GLU A 236 -5.66 -10.68 -4.77
CA GLU A 236 -6.58 -11.76 -4.41
C GLU A 236 -7.24 -11.51 -3.05
N THR A 237 -6.48 -11.05 -2.06
CA THR A 237 -6.96 -10.95 -0.67
C THR A 237 -6.50 -9.68 0.02
N GLY A 238 -7.31 -9.20 0.94
CA GLY A 238 -7.04 -8.03 1.76
C GLY A 238 -6.93 -6.73 0.96
N PRO A 239 -6.72 -5.59 1.61
CA PRO A 239 -6.45 -4.34 0.92
C PRO A 239 -5.06 -4.35 0.27
N ILE A 240 -4.93 -3.73 -0.91
CA ILE A 240 -3.61 -3.45 -1.49
C ILE A 240 -2.91 -2.45 -0.57
N ILE A 241 -1.68 -2.76 -0.14
CA ILE A 241 -0.84 -1.86 0.63
C ILE A 241 0.02 -1.07 -0.35
N ALA A 242 -0.21 0.24 -0.43
CA ALA A 242 0.55 1.14 -1.31
C ALA A 242 1.44 2.06 -0.48
N HIS A 243 2.70 2.19 -0.88
CA HIS A 243 3.62 3.14 -0.26
C HIS A 243 4.59 3.77 -1.27
N CYS A 244 5.07 4.94 -0.92
CA CYS A 244 6.21 5.59 -1.52
C CYS A 244 7.21 5.96 -0.42
N SER A 245 7.65 7.20 -0.31
CA SER A 245 8.42 7.65 0.86
C SER A 245 7.50 8.11 1.99
N ALA A 246 6.66 9.11 1.77
CA ALA A 246 5.70 9.62 2.75
C ALA A 246 4.36 8.86 2.75
N GLY A 247 4.05 8.15 1.67
CA GLY A 247 2.78 7.44 1.50
C GLY A 247 1.60 8.36 1.19
N ILE A 248 1.84 9.47 0.49
CA ILE A 248 0.81 10.44 0.12
C ILE A 248 0.85 10.85 -1.36
N GLY A 249 2.02 11.22 -1.91
CA GLY A 249 2.13 11.79 -3.26
C GLY A 249 1.93 10.73 -4.35
N ARG A 250 2.98 9.97 -4.66
CA ARG A 250 2.95 8.87 -5.67
C ARG A 250 1.92 7.81 -5.30
N THR A 251 1.78 7.53 -4.01
CA THR A 251 0.75 6.62 -3.49
C THR A 251 -0.65 7.11 -3.85
N GLY A 252 -0.95 8.39 -3.66
CA GLY A 252 -2.25 8.97 -4.01
C GLY A 252 -2.54 8.90 -5.51
N VAL A 253 -1.54 9.16 -6.36
CA VAL A 253 -1.68 9.02 -7.83
C VAL A 253 -2.02 7.58 -8.20
N LEU A 254 -1.31 6.61 -7.63
CA LEU A 254 -1.56 5.20 -7.87
C LEU A 254 -3.01 4.81 -7.54
N LEU A 255 -3.48 5.15 -6.34
CA LEU A 255 -4.84 4.78 -5.91
C LEU A 255 -5.91 5.48 -6.76
N CYS A 256 -5.73 6.76 -7.06
CA CYS A 256 -6.66 7.51 -7.91
C CYS A 256 -6.79 6.86 -9.29
N VAL A 257 -5.67 6.61 -9.95
CA VAL A 257 -5.66 6.04 -11.31
C VAL A 257 -6.18 4.59 -11.31
N ASP A 258 -5.86 3.78 -10.29
CA ASP A 258 -6.42 2.42 -10.18
C ASP A 258 -7.95 2.43 -10.13
N VAL A 259 -8.55 3.31 -9.33
CA VAL A 259 -10.02 3.45 -9.25
C VAL A 259 -10.60 3.89 -10.60
N VAL A 260 -9.99 4.86 -11.26
CA VAL A 260 -10.45 5.33 -12.58
C VAL A 260 -10.37 4.22 -13.63
N LEU A 261 -9.25 3.48 -13.68
CA LEU A 261 -9.11 2.36 -14.63
C LEU A 261 -10.15 1.26 -14.38
N ARG A 262 -10.46 0.97 -13.12
CA ARG A 262 -11.54 0.03 -12.76
C ARG A 262 -12.92 0.53 -13.19
N ALA A 263 -13.19 1.83 -13.05
CA ALA A 263 -14.41 2.44 -13.52
C ALA A 263 -14.54 2.33 -15.05
N LEU A 264 -13.49 2.65 -15.79
CA LEU A 264 -13.46 2.55 -17.26
C LEU A 264 -13.69 1.11 -17.76
N GLU A 265 -13.15 0.11 -17.08
CA GLU A 265 -13.34 -1.31 -17.44
C GLU A 265 -14.80 -1.80 -17.25
N LYS A 266 -15.56 -1.11 -16.42
CA LYS A 266 -16.95 -1.44 -16.07
C LYS A 266 -17.98 -0.48 -16.69
N ASP A 267 -17.53 0.46 -17.53
CA ASP A 267 -18.34 1.55 -18.07
C ASP A 267 -19.02 2.39 -16.97
N PHE A 268 -18.37 2.56 -15.83
CA PHE A 268 -18.83 3.39 -14.73
C PHE A 268 -18.35 4.82 -14.88
N GLU A 269 -19.18 5.75 -14.42
CA GLU A 269 -18.76 7.15 -14.26
C GLU A 269 -17.69 7.28 -13.15
N PHE A 270 -16.82 8.26 -13.30
CA PHE A 270 -15.82 8.60 -12.29
C PHE A 270 -15.62 10.11 -12.23
N ASN A 271 -15.14 10.57 -11.09
CA ASN A 271 -14.76 11.96 -10.88
C ASN A 271 -13.45 12.01 -10.06
N ILE A 272 -12.37 12.46 -10.70
CA ILE A 272 -11.04 12.50 -10.09
C ILE A 272 -11.05 13.37 -8.84
N LYS A 273 -11.66 14.55 -8.88
CA LYS A 273 -11.77 15.44 -7.72
C LYS A 273 -12.45 14.76 -6.54
N ASN A 274 -13.55 14.05 -6.78
CA ASN A 274 -14.28 13.33 -5.73
C ASN A 274 -13.42 12.19 -5.15
N ILE A 275 -12.72 11.42 -5.99
CA ILE A 275 -11.82 10.36 -5.55
C ILE A 275 -10.73 10.93 -4.62
N VAL A 276 -10.09 12.03 -5.03
CA VAL A 276 -9.02 12.67 -4.24
C VAL A 276 -9.55 13.29 -2.97
N THR A 277 -10.75 13.88 -3.00
CA THR A 277 -11.43 14.39 -1.80
C THR A 277 -11.61 13.28 -0.77
N GLN A 278 -12.16 12.14 -1.16
CA GLN A 278 -12.33 10.98 -0.28
C GLN A 278 -10.99 10.51 0.31
N MET A 279 -9.92 10.46 -0.50
CA MET A 279 -8.60 10.10 0.00
C MET A 279 -8.08 11.10 1.05
N ARG A 280 -8.23 12.40 0.81
CA ARG A 280 -7.75 13.46 1.71
C ARG A 280 -8.53 13.55 3.02
N GLU A 281 -9.79 13.12 3.03
CA GLU A 281 -10.56 12.95 4.26
C GLU A 281 -10.01 11.83 5.15
N GLN A 282 -9.28 10.87 4.58
CA GLN A 282 -8.79 9.68 5.27
C GLN A 282 -7.28 9.69 5.52
N ARG A 283 -6.51 10.43 4.71
CA ARG A 283 -5.08 10.66 4.93
C ARG A 283 -4.69 12.02 4.38
N PHE A 284 -4.02 12.82 5.24
CA PHE A 284 -3.60 14.17 4.87
C PHE A 284 -2.70 14.18 3.63
N GLY A 285 -2.97 15.12 2.72
CA GLY A 285 -2.09 15.43 1.60
C GLY A 285 -2.01 14.36 0.48
N MET A 286 -2.97 13.46 0.40
CA MET A 286 -3.03 12.48 -0.69
C MET A 286 -3.05 13.18 -2.05
N ILE A 287 -2.09 12.85 -2.92
CA ILE A 287 -1.61 13.57 -4.09
C ILE A 287 -1.02 14.91 -3.66
N GLN A 288 0.31 14.97 -3.67
CA GLN A 288 1.06 16.01 -2.98
C GLN A 288 1.24 17.29 -3.79
N THR A 289 1.35 17.16 -5.12
CA THR A 289 1.61 18.30 -6.01
C THR A 289 0.56 18.43 -7.10
N LYS A 290 0.42 19.67 -7.63
CA LYS A 290 -0.49 19.96 -8.74
C LYS A 290 -0.09 19.18 -10.02
N GLU A 291 1.21 18.95 -10.23
CA GLU A 291 1.72 18.16 -11.34
C GLU A 291 1.31 16.68 -11.23
N GLN A 292 1.36 16.11 -10.02
CA GLN A 292 0.86 14.75 -9.75
C GLN A 292 -0.65 14.66 -9.98
N TYR A 293 -1.40 15.66 -9.57
CA TYR A 293 -2.84 15.73 -9.79
C TYR A 293 -3.19 15.82 -11.28
N HIS A 294 -2.51 16.71 -11.99
CA HIS A 294 -2.64 16.87 -13.44
C HIS A 294 -2.30 15.57 -14.19
N PHE A 295 -1.24 14.88 -13.77
CA PHE A 295 -0.85 13.60 -14.34
C PHE A 295 -1.97 12.55 -14.30
N CYS A 296 -2.81 12.54 -13.26
CA CYS A 296 -3.97 11.64 -13.20
C CYS A 296 -4.91 11.84 -14.42
N TYR A 297 -5.16 13.09 -14.80
CA TYR A 297 -5.97 13.41 -15.98
C TYR A 297 -5.29 13.00 -17.29
N GLU A 298 -3.99 13.25 -17.41
CA GLU A 298 -3.22 12.87 -18.61
C GLU A 298 -3.22 11.35 -18.82
N VAL A 299 -3.05 10.55 -17.75
CA VAL A 299 -3.15 9.08 -17.83
C VAL A 299 -4.53 8.64 -18.29
N VAL A 300 -5.58 9.29 -17.82
CA VAL A 300 -6.97 8.98 -18.21
C VAL A 300 -7.14 9.23 -19.72
N VAL A 301 -6.74 10.39 -20.22
CA VAL A 301 -6.79 10.69 -21.67
C VAL A 301 -6.03 9.66 -22.48
N TYR A 302 -4.81 9.31 -22.03
CA TYR A 302 -4.01 8.28 -22.68
C TYR A 302 -4.75 6.94 -22.79
N VAL A 303 -5.38 6.48 -21.71
CA VAL A 303 -6.12 5.21 -21.69
C VAL A 303 -7.37 5.29 -22.56
N LEU A 304 -8.13 6.38 -22.48
CA LEU A 304 -9.33 6.59 -23.30
C LEU A 304 -9.02 6.58 -24.80
N ARG A 305 -7.93 7.24 -25.22
CA ARG A 305 -7.46 7.22 -26.61
C ARG A 305 -7.08 5.81 -27.06
N LYS A 306 -6.40 5.03 -26.20
CA LYS A 306 -6.09 3.62 -26.50
C LYS A 306 -7.35 2.77 -26.67
N ILE A 307 -8.36 2.94 -25.83
CA ILE A 307 -9.64 2.24 -25.96
C ILE A 307 -10.29 2.61 -27.30
N LEU A 308 -10.33 3.90 -27.66
CA LEU A 308 -10.92 4.36 -28.91
C LEU A 308 -10.25 3.75 -30.14
N THR A 309 -8.91 3.65 -30.15
CA THR A 309 -8.15 3.07 -31.28
C THR A 309 -8.22 1.55 -31.34
N SER A 310 -8.52 0.89 -30.22
CA SER A 310 -8.62 -0.58 -30.14
C SER A 310 -10.01 -1.12 -30.47
N THR A 311 -11.03 -0.24 -30.58
CA THR A 311 -12.40 -0.64 -30.94
C THR A 311 -12.50 -0.79 -32.47
N PRO A 312 -12.76 -2.02 -32.99
CA PRO A 312 -12.91 -2.21 -34.43
C PRO A 312 -14.15 -1.45 -34.92
N GLY A 313 -13.95 -0.43 -35.77
CA GLY A 313 -15.05 0.31 -36.40
C GLY A 313 -14.98 1.84 -36.38
N SER A 314 -13.87 2.45 -35.93
CA SER A 314 -13.69 3.91 -35.94
C SER A 314 -12.77 4.38 -37.08
N THR A 315 -12.93 3.79 -38.28
CA THR A 315 -12.42 4.38 -39.52
C THR A 315 -13.64 4.90 -40.27
N GLU A 316 -13.99 6.18 -40.05
CA GLU A 316 -14.57 7.10 -41.03
C GLU A 316 -14.22 8.54 -40.63
#